data_0bee1811ac29bfdf00e962b7e23bce8e
#
_entry.id   0bee1811ac29bfdf00e962b7e23bce8e
#
_cell.length_a   1.000
_cell.length_b   1.000
_cell.length_c   1.000
_cell.angle_alpha   90.00
_cell.angle_beta   90.00
_cell.angle_gamma   90.00
#
_symmetry.space_group_name_H-M   'P 1'
#
loop_
_entity.id
_entity.type
_entity.pdbx_description
1 polymer ?
#
loop_
_entity_poly.entity_id
_entity_poly.type
_entity_poly.pdbx_seq_one_letter_code
_entity_poly.pdbx_strand_id
1 'polypeptide(L)'
;SGVFSKDTDDSLLEHSGYIQVDFDNKKGHPDIQKAGFTKESLRKKLIADNYIYALFDSPTNTGLKAIVKIPTIAHRQSFQALEKYFKDNYNNLQIDTSCKNEARRFFVSYDKDLFLNNNSDIFSEIALEEKEYKEFPKEIDKDIFREALNHIPGKSKDDGKRSLYLKIIWACKT
;
A
#
# COMPACT_ATOMS: atom_id res chain seq x y z
N SER A 1 1.56 -2.17 10.71
CA SER A 1 0.60 -1.06 10.87
C SER A 1 -0.55 -1.41 11.81
N GLY A 2 -0.41 -2.42 12.71
CA GLY A 2 -1.47 -2.84 13.63
C GLY A 2 -1.09 -4.05 14.48
N VAL A 3 -2.10 -4.67 15.09
CA VAL A 3 -1.97 -5.92 15.85
C VAL A 3 -2.37 -7.07 14.95
N PHE A 4 -1.55 -8.11 14.93
CA PHE A 4 -1.71 -9.26 14.04
C PHE A 4 -1.71 -10.56 14.85
N SER A 5 -2.51 -11.54 14.45
CA SER A 5 -2.47 -12.89 15.02
C SER A 5 -1.33 -13.74 14.44
N LYS A 6 -0.88 -13.41 13.21
CA LYS A 6 0.24 -14.02 12.48
C LYS A 6 0.94 -12.94 11.67
N ASP A 7 2.09 -13.25 11.08
CA ASP A 7 2.88 -12.33 10.27
C ASP A 7 2.42 -12.31 8.79
N THR A 8 1.15 -12.04 8.58
CA THR A 8 0.51 -11.95 7.24
C THR A 8 -0.53 -10.84 7.23
N ASP A 9 -0.74 -10.19 6.09
CA ASP A 9 -1.73 -9.10 5.95
C ASP A 9 -3.15 -9.57 6.30
N ASP A 10 -3.52 -10.80 5.94
CA ASP A 10 -4.86 -11.38 6.22
C ASP A 10 -5.13 -11.65 7.71
N SER A 11 -4.13 -11.50 8.56
CA SER A 11 -4.21 -11.78 10.00
C SER A 11 -4.30 -10.53 10.88
N LEU A 12 -4.55 -9.36 10.28
CA LEU A 12 -4.75 -8.11 10.98
C LEU A 12 -5.98 -8.21 11.90
N LEU A 13 -5.77 -7.96 13.19
CA LEU A 13 -6.84 -7.91 14.19
C LEU A 13 -7.32 -6.48 14.43
N GLU A 14 -6.39 -5.54 14.49
CA GLU A 14 -6.67 -4.14 14.75
C GLU A 14 -5.65 -3.26 14.02
N HIS A 15 -6.13 -2.29 13.23
CA HIS A 15 -5.28 -1.34 12.56
C HIS A 15 -4.95 -0.16 13.46
N SER A 16 -3.67 0.23 13.50
CA SER A 16 -3.20 1.30 14.40
C SER A 16 -3.60 2.72 13.99
N GLY A 17 -4.08 2.93 12.76
CA GLY A 17 -4.29 4.27 12.20
C GLY A 17 -3.01 4.96 11.72
N TYR A 18 -1.90 4.24 11.66
CA TYR A 18 -0.61 4.75 11.19
C TYR A 18 -0.06 3.94 10.03
N ILE A 19 0.61 4.62 9.12
CA ILE A 19 1.36 4.03 8.02
C ILE A 19 2.80 4.52 8.05
N GLN A 20 3.71 3.63 7.73
CA GLN A 20 5.12 3.95 7.56
C GLN A 20 5.40 4.35 6.11
N VAL A 21 6.35 5.25 5.94
CA VAL A 21 6.87 5.69 4.64
C VAL A 21 8.39 5.68 4.69
N ASP A 22 9.03 4.98 3.76
CA ASP A 22 10.48 4.91 3.65
C ASP A 22 10.96 5.73 2.45
N PHE A 23 11.89 6.64 2.69
CA PHE A 23 12.58 7.43 1.68
C PHE A 23 14.02 6.93 1.56
N ASP A 24 14.26 6.12 0.54
CA ASP A 24 15.56 5.50 0.33
C ASP A 24 16.57 6.45 -0.32
N ASN A 25 17.84 6.33 0.10
CA ASN A 25 18.98 7.03 -0.50
C ASN A 25 20.23 6.14 -0.50
N LYS A 26 20.06 4.87 -0.85
CA LYS A 26 21.14 3.87 -0.89
C LYS A 26 21.53 3.53 -2.32
N LYS A 27 22.67 2.87 -2.50
CA LYS A 27 23.10 2.36 -3.81
C LYS A 27 22.00 1.45 -4.40
N GLY A 28 21.57 1.79 -5.62
CA GLY A 28 20.44 1.12 -6.30
C GLY A 28 19.08 1.77 -6.09
N HIS A 29 18.89 2.50 -4.99
CA HIS A 29 17.66 3.23 -4.68
C HIS A 29 17.98 4.65 -4.18
N PRO A 30 18.55 5.53 -5.04
CA PRO A 30 18.90 6.90 -4.66
C PRO A 30 17.70 7.85 -4.86
N ASP A 31 16.54 7.51 -4.28
CA ASP A 31 15.27 8.15 -4.61
C ASP A 31 15.21 9.60 -4.10
N ILE A 32 15.83 9.88 -2.95
CA ILE A 32 16.00 11.25 -2.44
C ILE A 32 16.82 12.10 -3.43
N GLN A 33 17.94 11.57 -3.92
CA GLN A 33 18.82 12.30 -4.86
C GLN A 33 18.15 12.48 -6.23
N LYS A 34 17.43 11.47 -6.73
CA LYS A 34 16.67 11.56 -7.99
C LYS A 34 15.61 12.65 -7.94
N ALA A 35 15.00 12.88 -6.78
CA ALA A 35 14.06 13.97 -6.57
C ALA A 35 14.76 15.35 -6.36
N GLY A 36 16.09 15.40 -6.45
CA GLY A 36 16.87 16.63 -6.30
C GLY A 36 17.04 17.12 -4.86
N PHE A 37 16.83 16.23 -3.88
CA PHE A 37 17.03 16.56 -2.47
C PHE A 37 18.35 16.00 -1.93
N THR A 38 18.91 16.68 -0.93
CA THR A 38 19.78 16.03 0.06
C THR A 38 18.91 15.48 1.19
N LYS A 39 19.44 14.56 2.00
CA LYS A 39 18.72 14.04 3.18
C LYS A 39 18.28 15.18 4.10
N GLU A 40 19.14 16.15 4.33
CA GLU A 40 18.91 17.31 5.20
C GLU A 40 17.84 18.25 4.63
N SER A 41 17.86 18.52 3.33
CA SER A 41 16.86 19.38 2.68
C SER A 41 15.48 18.72 2.66
N LEU A 42 15.44 17.41 2.40
CA LEU A 42 14.20 16.64 2.48
C LEU A 42 13.65 16.59 3.91
N ARG A 43 14.52 16.33 4.91
CA ARG A 43 14.12 16.35 6.33
C ARG A 43 13.48 17.68 6.72
N LYS A 44 14.07 18.82 6.34
CA LYS A 44 13.49 20.14 6.63
C LYS A 44 12.11 20.32 6.00
N LYS A 45 11.94 19.88 4.74
CA LYS A 45 10.66 19.96 4.05
C LYS A 45 9.60 19.07 4.68
N LEU A 46 9.97 17.84 5.09
CA LEU A 46 9.05 16.90 5.75
C LEU A 46 8.63 17.37 7.15
N ILE A 47 9.53 18.00 7.92
CA ILE A 47 9.18 18.58 9.23
C ILE A 47 8.12 19.68 9.12
N ALA A 48 8.12 20.42 8.01
CA ALA A 48 7.12 21.46 7.73
C ALA A 48 5.79 20.92 7.17
N ASP A 49 5.70 19.63 6.90
CA ASP A 49 4.51 19.00 6.36
C ASP A 49 3.56 18.57 7.48
N ASN A 50 2.32 19.04 7.44
CA ASN A 50 1.32 18.80 8.47
C ASN A 50 0.92 17.33 8.63
N TYR A 51 1.12 16.49 7.61
CA TYR A 51 0.77 15.07 7.66
C TYR A 51 1.84 14.21 8.35
N ILE A 52 3.07 14.71 8.52
CA ILE A 52 4.14 13.94 9.15
C ILE A 52 3.94 13.91 10.67
N TYR A 53 3.62 12.72 11.19
CA TYR A 53 3.51 12.47 12.62
C TYR A 53 4.86 12.27 13.28
N ALA A 54 5.73 11.43 12.69
CA ALA A 54 7.10 11.21 13.16
C ALA A 54 8.05 11.12 11.98
N LEU A 55 9.30 11.57 12.17
CA LEU A 55 10.36 11.51 11.18
C LEU A 55 11.69 11.21 11.85
N PHE A 56 12.42 10.22 11.33
CA PHE A 56 13.72 9.80 11.87
C PHE A 56 14.60 9.19 10.78
N ASP A 57 15.88 9.05 11.09
CA ASP A 57 16.86 8.45 10.19
C ASP A 57 16.60 6.96 9.98
N SER A 58 16.87 6.45 8.79
CA SER A 58 16.89 5.00 8.56
C SER A 58 18.02 4.34 9.34
N PRO A 59 17.96 3.02 9.65
CA PRO A 59 19.02 2.32 10.39
C PRO A 59 20.42 2.44 9.78
N THR A 60 20.50 2.62 8.46
CA THR A 60 21.77 2.84 7.74
C THR A 60 22.21 4.30 7.72
N ASN A 61 21.41 5.20 8.27
CA ASN A 61 21.63 6.65 8.27
C ASN A 61 21.72 7.28 6.86
N THR A 62 21.34 6.56 5.81
CA THR A 62 21.37 7.07 4.43
C THR A 62 20.04 7.65 3.97
N GLY A 63 18.92 7.14 4.47
CA GLY A 63 17.56 7.56 4.14
C GLY A 63 16.81 8.10 5.36
N LEU A 64 15.52 8.37 5.14
CA LEU A 64 14.59 8.84 6.17
C LEU A 64 13.39 7.90 6.27
N LYS A 65 12.81 7.81 7.47
CA LYS A 65 11.56 7.11 7.73
C LYS A 65 10.55 8.06 8.34
N ALA A 66 9.35 8.04 7.79
CA ALA A 66 8.24 8.81 8.33
C ALA A 66 7.09 7.92 8.78
N ILE A 67 6.30 8.43 9.71
CA ILE A 67 5.01 7.87 10.09
C ILE A 67 3.95 8.92 9.81
N VAL A 68 2.86 8.49 9.18
CA VAL A 68 1.71 9.33 8.81
C VAL A 68 0.45 8.73 9.42
N LYS A 69 -0.47 9.58 9.92
CA LYS A 69 -1.80 9.14 10.37
C LYS A 69 -2.71 8.95 9.17
N ILE A 70 -3.41 7.82 9.11
CA ILE A 70 -4.37 7.48 8.05
C ILE A 70 -5.67 6.93 8.64
N PRO A 71 -6.78 6.88 7.87
CA PRO A 71 -7.96 6.13 8.25
C PRO A 71 -7.64 4.63 8.42
N THR A 72 -8.26 3.98 9.40
CA THR A 72 -7.98 2.56 9.73
C THR A 72 -8.53 1.55 8.73
N ILE A 73 -9.36 1.97 7.79
CA ILE A 73 -10.16 1.08 6.93
C ILE A 73 -9.63 0.93 5.49
N ALA A 74 -8.60 1.66 5.11
CA ALA A 74 -8.16 1.74 3.71
C ALA A 74 -6.64 1.87 3.57
N HIS A 75 -5.88 1.03 4.27
CA HIS A 75 -4.41 1.12 4.34
C HIS A 75 -3.74 1.17 2.96
N ARG A 76 -4.07 0.21 2.09
CA ARG A 76 -3.47 0.13 0.74
C ARG A 76 -3.82 1.33 -0.13
N GLN A 77 -5.07 1.77 -0.11
CA GLN A 77 -5.54 2.92 -0.87
C GLN A 77 -4.95 4.23 -0.33
N SER A 78 -4.80 4.34 1.00
CA SER A 78 -4.09 5.46 1.63
C SER A 78 -2.62 5.47 1.24
N PHE A 79 -1.95 4.29 1.15
CA PHE A 79 -0.58 4.21 0.67
C PHE A 79 -0.45 4.71 -0.78
N GLN A 80 -1.34 4.29 -1.67
CA GLN A 80 -1.34 4.72 -3.07
C GLN A 80 -1.56 6.24 -3.20
N ALA A 81 -2.46 6.79 -2.38
CA ALA A 81 -2.67 8.24 -2.33
C ALA A 81 -1.43 8.98 -1.80
N LEU A 82 -0.76 8.45 -0.77
CA LEU A 82 0.52 8.98 -0.26
C LEU A 82 1.63 8.89 -1.31
N GLU A 83 1.71 7.81 -2.06
CA GLU A 83 2.66 7.68 -3.17
C GLU A 83 2.46 8.79 -4.20
N LYS A 84 1.21 9.05 -4.58
CA LYS A 84 0.86 10.16 -5.46
C LYS A 84 1.18 11.52 -4.81
N TYR A 85 0.83 11.71 -3.53
CA TYR A 85 1.10 12.94 -2.79
C TYR A 85 2.59 13.31 -2.79
N PHE A 86 3.47 12.35 -2.48
CA PHE A 86 4.92 12.61 -2.49
C PHE A 86 5.47 12.85 -3.90
N LYS A 87 4.95 12.17 -4.91
CA LYS A 87 5.30 12.48 -6.31
C LYS A 87 4.93 13.91 -6.69
N ASP A 88 3.72 14.34 -6.38
CA ASP A 88 3.19 15.63 -6.81
C ASP A 88 3.81 16.81 -6.03
N ASN A 89 4.07 16.65 -4.72
CA ASN A 89 4.51 17.74 -3.84
C ASN A 89 6.01 17.75 -3.55
N TYR A 90 6.74 16.68 -3.89
CA TYR A 90 8.16 16.49 -3.56
C TYR A 90 9.02 16.14 -4.79
N ASN A 91 8.83 16.83 -5.91
CA ASN A 91 9.63 16.68 -7.12
C ASN A 91 9.73 15.23 -7.62
N ASN A 92 8.60 14.55 -7.70
CA ASN A 92 8.52 13.13 -8.09
C ASN A 92 9.28 12.18 -7.13
N LEU A 93 9.36 12.52 -5.85
CA LEU A 93 9.96 11.67 -4.83
C LEU A 93 9.19 10.33 -4.76
N GLN A 94 9.92 9.25 -4.89
CA GLN A 94 9.37 7.91 -4.75
C GLN A 94 9.54 7.41 -3.33
N ILE A 95 8.57 6.65 -2.86
CA ILE A 95 8.58 5.98 -1.57
C ILE A 95 8.68 4.46 -1.78
N ASP A 96 9.20 3.72 -0.79
CA ASP A 96 9.31 2.27 -0.88
C ASP A 96 7.93 1.61 -0.94
N THR A 97 7.60 1.05 -2.11
CA THR A 97 6.31 0.40 -2.37
C THR A 97 6.04 -0.82 -1.50
N SER A 98 7.04 -1.39 -0.83
CA SER A 98 6.85 -2.49 0.11
C SER A 98 6.05 -2.07 1.36
N CYS A 99 6.03 -0.76 1.67
CA CYS A 99 5.27 -0.21 2.80
C CYS A 99 3.75 -0.24 2.62
N LYS A 100 3.25 -0.60 1.43
CA LYS A 100 1.82 -0.80 1.16
C LYS A 100 1.19 -1.96 1.92
N ASN A 101 2.01 -2.90 2.41
CA ASN A 101 1.53 -4.09 3.11
C ASN A 101 1.38 -3.79 4.60
N GLU A 102 0.22 -4.11 5.17
CA GLU A 102 -0.14 -3.82 6.56
C GLU A 102 0.77 -4.55 7.55
N ALA A 103 1.11 -5.82 7.28
CA ALA A 103 2.01 -6.62 8.09
C ALA A 103 3.49 -6.26 7.92
N ARG A 104 3.83 -5.30 7.04
CA ARG A 104 5.22 -4.91 6.83
C ARG A 104 5.86 -4.43 8.13
N ARG A 105 6.88 -5.14 8.57
CA ARG A 105 7.73 -4.71 9.69
C ARG A 105 8.71 -3.65 9.22
N PHE A 106 9.00 -2.69 10.10
CA PHE A 106 10.11 -1.76 9.87
C PHE A 106 10.98 -1.64 11.13
N PHE A 107 12.23 -1.31 10.91
CA PHE A 107 13.15 -1.12 12.01
C PHE A 107 13.11 0.35 12.46
N VAL A 108 12.91 0.53 13.75
CA VAL A 108 13.11 1.82 14.40
C VAL A 108 14.61 1.97 14.65
N SER A 109 15.15 3.15 14.36
CA SER A 109 16.55 3.49 14.62
C SER A 109 16.64 4.59 15.66
N TYR A 110 17.77 4.64 16.36
CA TYR A 110 18.08 5.79 17.20
C TYR A 110 18.37 7.00 16.31
N ASP A 111 17.67 8.09 16.57
CA ASP A 111 17.90 9.38 15.94
C ASP A 111 17.83 10.47 17.02
N LYS A 112 18.96 11.17 17.25
CA LYS A 112 19.01 12.27 18.21
C LYS A 112 18.10 13.44 17.85
N ASP A 113 17.79 13.58 16.55
CA ASP A 113 16.98 14.64 15.98
C ASP A 113 15.58 14.12 15.58
N LEU A 114 15.10 13.07 16.28
CA LEU A 114 13.74 12.54 16.09
C LEU A 114 12.72 13.69 16.15
N PHE A 115 11.96 13.84 15.07
CA PHE A 115 10.83 14.76 15.04
C PHE A 115 9.54 14.02 15.39
N LEU A 116 8.71 14.64 16.24
CA LEU A 116 7.40 14.14 16.62
C LEU A 116 6.38 15.29 16.61
N ASN A 117 5.30 15.14 15.86
CA ASN A 117 4.20 16.08 15.77
C ASN A 117 2.88 15.42 16.20
N ASN A 118 2.51 15.52 17.47
CA ASN A 118 1.27 14.97 17.99
C ASN A 118 0.01 15.62 17.36
N ASN A 119 0.15 16.84 16.83
CA ASN A 119 -0.92 17.59 16.19
C ASN A 119 -0.96 17.41 14.67
N SER A 120 -0.23 16.43 14.13
CA SER A 120 -0.27 16.16 12.68
C SER A 120 -1.69 15.81 12.24
N ASP A 121 -2.04 16.27 11.05
CA ASP A 121 -3.32 15.97 10.42
C ASP A 121 -3.42 14.50 10.00
N ILE A 122 -4.64 13.98 9.89
CA ILE A 122 -4.90 12.67 9.29
C ILE A 122 -4.88 12.84 7.78
N PHE A 123 -4.04 12.07 7.09
CA PHE A 123 -4.06 12.00 5.63
C PHE A 123 -5.27 11.17 5.20
N SER A 124 -6.36 11.84 4.85
CA SER A 124 -7.67 11.22 4.57
C SER A 124 -7.89 10.91 3.08
N GLU A 125 -6.94 11.27 2.21
CA GLU A 125 -7.03 10.93 0.80
C GLU A 125 -6.92 9.42 0.59
N ILE A 126 -7.80 8.89 -0.26
CA ILE A 126 -7.88 7.48 -0.60
C ILE A 126 -7.85 7.37 -2.13
N ALA A 127 -6.88 6.63 -2.66
CA ALA A 127 -6.86 6.35 -4.08
C ALA A 127 -8.09 5.50 -4.45
N LEU A 128 -8.86 5.96 -5.43
CA LEU A 128 -9.90 5.14 -6.01
C LEU A 128 -9.25 3.99 -6.76
N GLU A 129 -9.60 2.76 -6.44
CA GLU A 129 -9.24 1.63 -7.28
C GLU A 129 -9.92 1.83 -8.63
N GLU A 130 -9.18 2.18 -9.65
CA GLU A 130 -9.60 1.97 -11.03
C GLU A 130 -9.69 0.46 -11.21
N LYS A 131 -10.88 -0.10 -11.02
CA LYS A 131 -11.15 -1.44 -11.50
C LYS A 131 -11.08 -1.37 -13.01
N GLU A 132 -9.95 -1.80 -13.59
CA GLU A 132 -9.94 -2.19 -14.99
C GLU A 132 -11.01 -3.28 -15.15
N TYR A 133 -12.19 -2.87 -15.51
CA TYR A 133 -13.17 -3.81 -16.06
C TYR A 133 -12.59 -4.25 -17.40
N LYS A 134 -11.94 -5.40 -17.42
CA LYS A 134 -11.66 -6.08 -18.69
C LYS A 134 -13.01 -6.24 -19.36
N GLU A 135 -13.20 -5.55 -20.48
CA GLU A 135 -14.38 -5.81 -21.30
C GLU A 135 -14.38 -7.30 -21.61
N PHE A 136 -15.37 -7.98 -21.06
CA PHE A 136 -15.57 -9.38 -21.44
C PHE A 136 -15.96 -9.39 -22.92
N PRO A 137 -15.41 -10.31 -23.72
CA PRO A 137 -15.80 -10.41 -25.12
C PRO A 137 -17.33 -10.54 -25.18
N LYS A 138 -17.96 -9.70 -26.01
CA LYS A 138 -19.43 -9.62 -26.14
C LYS A 138 -20.06 -10.93 -26.62
N GLU A 139 -19.26 -11.83 -27.18
CA GLU A 139 -19.65 -13.19 -27.54
C GLU A 139 -18.70 -14.17 -26.87
N ILE A 140 -19.23 -14.98 -25.97
CA ILE A 140 -18.52 -16.12 -25.41
C ILE A 140 -18.70 -17.26 -26.39
N ASP A 141 -17.58 -17.75 -26.97
CA ASP A 141 -17.58 -18.95 -27.76
C ASP A 141 -18.14 -20.10 -26.89
N LYS A 142 -19.31 -20.62 -27.29
CA LYS A 142 -20.04 -21.64 -26.53
C LYS A 142 -19.24 -22.94 -26.42
N ASP A 143 -18.35 -23.22 -27.35
CA ASP A 143 -17.56 -24.41 -27.36
C ASP A 143 -16.36 -24.31 -26.40
N ILE A 144 -15.70 -23.14 -26.37
CA ILE A 144 -14.64 -22.83 -25.37
C ILE A 144 -15.25 -22.83 -23.95
N PHE A 145 -16.44 -22.28 -23.78
CA PHE A 145 -17.13 -22.27 -22.51
C PHE A 145 -17.49 -23.70 -22.05
N ARG A 146 -17.99 -24.52 -22.96
CA ARG A 146 -18.33 -25.93 -22.67
C ARG A 146 -17.08 -26.75 -22.33
N GLU A 147 -15.97 -26.53 -23.03
CA GLU A 147 -14.68 -27.14 -22.72
C GLU A 147 -14.16 -26.73 -21.34
N ALA A 148 -14.21 -25.43 -21.00
CA ALA A 148 -13.85 -24.94 -19.67
C ALA A 148 -14.71 -25.57 -18.55
N LEU A 149 -16.02 -25.73 -18.78
CA LEU A 149 -16.91 -26.41 -17.84
C LEU A 149 -16.54 -27.88 -17.63
N ASN A 150 -16.05 -28.58 -18.64
CA ASN A 150 -15.64 -29.98 -18.54
C ASN A 150 -14.36 -30.16 -17.69
N HIS A 151 -13.54 -29.12 -17.54
CA HIS A 151 -12.34 -29.13 -16.69
C HIS A 151 -12.64 -28.77 -15.22
N ILE A 152 -13.87 -28.41 -14.89
CA ILE A 152 -14.26 -28.14 -13.50
C ILE A 152 -14.54 -29.50 -12.82
N PRO A 153 -13.81 -29.87 -11.76
CA PRO A 153 -14.05 -31.14 -11.08
C PRO A 153 -15.49 -31.24 -10.56
N GLY A 154 -16.21 -32.25 -10.98
CA GLY A 154 -17.65 -32.44 -10.67
C GLY A 154 -18.00 -32.73 -9.22
N LYS A 155 -17.07 -32.63 -8.28
CA LYS A 155 -17.29 -32.91 -6.87
C LYS A 155 -16.44 -32.01 -5.98
N SER A 156 -17.04 -30.97 -5.45
CA SER A 156 -16.72 -30.53 -4.09
C SER A 156 -17.91 -29.80 -3.50
N LYS A 157 -18.66 -30.47 -2.68
CA LYS A 157 -19.74 -29.84 -1.93
C LYS A 157 -19.25 -28.93 -0.80
N ASP A 158 -17.93 -28.95 -0.45
CA ASP A 158 -17.45 -28.39 0.81
C ASP A 158 -16.09 -27.67 0.75
N ASP A 159 -15.51 -27.31 -0.42
CA ASP A 159 -14.14 -26.76 -0.49
C ASP A 159 -14.05 -25.24 -0.62
N GLY A 160 -15.08 -24.49 -0.25
CA GLY A 160 -15.05 -23.01 -0.29
C GLY A 160 -15.10 -22.40 -1.69
N LYS A 161 -15.12 -23.19 -2.77
CA LYS A 161 -15.13 -22.71 -4.16
C LYS A 161 -16.52 -22.31 -4.66
N ARG A 162 -17.54 -22.36 -3.79
CA ARG A 162 -18.91 -21.92 -4.12
C ARG A 162 -18.95 -20.50 -4.70
N SER A 163 -18.05 -19.64 -4.28
CA SER A 163 -17.94 -18.27 -4.79
C SER A 163 -17.48 -18.22 -6.25
N LEU A 164 -16.66 -19.17 -6.70
CA LEU A 164 -16.19 -19.26 -8.09
C LEU A 164 -17.32 -19.71 -9.02
N TYR A 165 -18.10 -20.72 -8.60
CA TYR A 165 -19.27 -21.19 -9.35
C TYR A 165 -20.33 -20.10 -9.49
N LEU A 166 -20.60 -19.33 -8.43
CA LEU A 166 -21.54 -18.22 -8.48
C LEU A 166 -21.08 -17.10 -9.43
N LYS A 167 -19.76 -16.81 -9.48
CA LYS A 167 -19.21 -15.84 -10.42
C LYS A 167 -19.34 -16.28 -11.88
N ILE A 168 -19.11 -17.56 -12.15
CA ILE A 168 -19.28 -18.13 -13.50
C ILE A 168 -20.77 -18.09 -13.92
N ILE A 169 -21.68 -18.50 -13.04
CA ILE A 169 -23.13 -18.47 -13.30
C ILE A 169 -23.64 -17.05 -13.50
N TRP A 170 -23.10 -16.07 -12.75
CA TRP A 170 -23.48 -14.66 -12.90
C TRP A 170 -23.00 -14.08 -14.23
N ALA A 171 -21.81 -14.42 -14.68
CA ALA A 171 -21.27 -13.99 -15.97
C ALA A 171 -22.03 -14.59 -17.18
N CYS A 172 -22.82 -15.66 -16.96
CA CYS A 172 -23.63 -16.30 -18.02
C CYS A 172 -25.07 -15.78 -18.09
N LYS A 173 -25.50 -14.92 -17.15
CA LYS A 173 -26.89 -14.42 -17.07
C LYS A 173 -27.07 -13.03 -17.67
N THR A 174 -25.97 -12.35 -18.05
CA THR A 174 -25.98 -11.06 -18.73
C THR A 174 -25.60 -11.25 -20.19
#